data_da969f98b05888bca02215d161f65263
#
_entry.id   da969f98b05888bca02215d161f65263
#
_cell.length_a   1.000
_cell.length_b   1.000
_cell.length_c   1.000
_cell.angle_alpha   90.00
_cell.angle_beta   90.00
_cell.angle_gamma   90.00
#
_symmetry.space_group_name_H-M   'P 1'
#
loop_
_entity.id
_entity.type
_entity.pdbx_description
1 polymer ?
#
loop_
_entity_poly.entity_id
_entity_poly.type
_entity_poly.pdbx_seq_one_letter_code
_entity_poly.pdbx_strand_id
1 'polypeptide(L)'
;MIYQRYSNKYFTPASNIKLITFYAGLKVLGDSIPALKYSAKNDSLIFWGTGDPSFLYTELPQSKVYQFLKSAEAKLYYIPPVYTEAHFGPGWAWDDYNDYYSVERSAFPIYGNYVKFDFIPGLDIPKTFPSFFKDYLMIDSNSSSEIIRDPTENIFRYKTFLENKASSQVVPFKYSSDLFVQLLADTLQKPVEIISQKTDDFSDIKTLYSLPVDSLYKTMLQQSDNFIAEQILFMVAGKISDSLKTDLAINYIKENFLKDLPDEISWVDGSGLSRYNLVTPRNMVKILSKIAQEVPQKRLFSLMASGGKSGTLKNSYIADEPYIFAKTGSLSNNHTLSGFLKAKSGRVLIFSFMNNNFRVPTSEIKKQMEIILRKIYEKY
;
A
#
# COMPACT_ATOMS: atom_id res chain seq x y z
N MET A 1 -23.57 -20.54 9.80
CA MET A 1 -23.45 -20.16 8.35
C MET A 1 -24.85 -19.86 7.82
N ILE A 2 -25.02 -18.71 7.14
CA ILE A 2 -26.33 -18.28 6.60
C ILE A 2 -26.51 -18.74 5.16
N TYR A 3 -25.46 -18.56 4.33
CA TYR A 3 -25.48 -18.92 2.92
C TYR A 3 -24.08 -19.18 2.41
N GLN A 4 -23.94 -20.12 1.49
CA GLN A 4 -22.69 -20.35 0.75
C GLN A 4 -22.97 -20.81 -0.69
N ARG A 5 -22.17 -20.30 -1.62
CA ARG A 5 -22.15 -20.74 -3.02
C ARG A 5 -20.72 -20.68 -3.52
N TYR A 6 -20.22 -21.78 -4.08
CA TYR A 6 -18.86 -21.90 -4.57
C TYR A 6 -17.78 -21.49 -3.54
N SER A 7 -18.07 -21.68 -2.25
CA SER A 7 -17.21 -21.21 -1.15
C SER A 7 -15.83 -21.85 -1.12
N ASN A 8 -15.65 -22.99 -1.78
CA ASN A 8 -14.39 -23.75 -1.93
C ASN A 8 -13.71 -23.60 -3.30
N LYS A 9 -14.27 -22.77 -4.21
CA LYS A 9 -13.61 -22.47 -5.49
C LYS A 9 -12.60 -21.34 -5.29
N TYR A 10 -11.50 -21.42 -6.02
CA TYR A 10 -10.47 -20.38 -6.04
C TYR A 10 -10.89 -19.22 -6.93
N PHE A 11 -10.63 -18.02 -6.44
CA PHE A 11 -10.83 -16.75 -7.11
C PHE A 11 -9.57 -15.89 -7.00
N THR A 12 -9.33 -15.07 -8.01
CA THR A 12 -8.38 -13.97 -7.93
C THR A 12 -8.99 -12.88 -7.03
N PRO A 13 -8.43 -12.64 -5.84
CA PRO A 13 -9.05 -11.78 -4.82
C PRO A 13 -8.87 -10.28 -5.09
N ALA A 14 -7.97 -9.91 -6.00
CA ALA A 14 -7.52 -8.54 -6.18
C ALA A 14 -7.16 -7.92 -4.82
N SER A 15 -7.47 -6.65 -4.59
CA SER A 15 -7.14 -5.96 -3.34
C SER A 15 -7.78 -6.53 -2.06
N ASN A 16 -8.57 -7.60 -2.11
CA ASN A 16 -8.97 -8.32 -0.90
C ASN A 16 -7.77 -9.05 -0.24
N ILE A 17 -6.65 -9.27 -0.96
CA ILE A 17 -5.38 -9.71 -0.36
C ILE A 17 -4.95 -8.79 0.79
N LYS A 18 -5.22 -7.49 0.70
CA LYS A 18 -4.90 -6.53 1.76
C LYS A 18 -5.52 -6.86 3.13
N LEU A 19 -6.55 -7.70 3.17
CA LEU A 19 -7.07 -8.23 4.43
C LEU A 19 -6.10 -9.24 5.05
N ILE A 20 -5.39 -10.04 4.24
CA ILE A 20 -4.36 -10.96 4.71
C ILE A 20 -3.12 -10.17 5.13
N THR A 21 -2.72 -9.17 4.34
CA THR A 21 -1.63 -8.24 4.67
C THR A 21 -1.91 -7.47 5.97
N PHE A 22 -3.15 -7.02 6.17
CA PHE A 22 -3.60 -6.39 7.41
C PHE A 22 -3.45 -7.34 8.60
N TYR A 23 -3.89 -8.60 8.44
CA TYR A 23 -3.73 -9.62 9.47
C TYR A 23 -2.25 -9.90 9.79
N ALA A 24 -1.39 -9.96 8.76
CA ALA A 24 0.06 -10.09 8.95
C ALA A 24 0.65 -8.93 9.79
N GLY A 25 0.27 -7.70 9.45
CA GLY A 25 0.66 -6.52 10.21
C GLY A 25 0.20 -6.58 11.67
N LEU A 26 -1.07 -6.94 11.92
CA LEU A 26 -1.63 -7.09 13.28
C LEU A 26 -0.85 -8.11 14.12
N LYS A 27 -0.33 -9.18 13.50
CA LYS A 27 0.40 -10.23 14.21
C LYS A 27 1.85 -9.88 14.55
N VAL A 28 2.47 -8.92 13.81
CA VAL A 28 3.93 -8.74 13.88
C VAL A 28 4.37 -7.31 14.22
N LEU A 29 3.68 -6.28 13.72
CA LEU A 29 4.23 -4.90 13.77
C LEU A 29 4.06 -4.18 15.11
N GLY A 30 3.06 -4.55 15.93
CA GLY A 30 2.71 -3.82 17.17
C GLY A 30 1.98 -2.51 16.88
N ASP A 31 2.08 -1.54 17.80
CA ASP A 31 1.25 -0.32 17.78
C ASP A 31 1.88 0.87 17.06
N SER A 32 3.20 0.86 16.87
CA SER A 32 3.97 1.97 16.27
C SER A 32 4.88 1.47 15.16
N ILE A 33 5.00 2.28 14.11
CA ILE A 33 5.84 1.99 12.94
C ILE A 33 7.32 2.16 13.28
N PRO A 34 8.16 1.13 13.10
CA PRO A 34 9.60 1.29 13.10
C PRO A 34 10.02 2.03 11.84
N ALA A 35 10.35 3.33 11.96
CA ALA A 35 10.53 4.21 10.80
C ALA A 35 11.93 4.14 10.19
N LEU A 36 12.97 4.06 11.02
CA LEU A 36 14.34 3.77 10.62
C LEU A 36 15.11 3.13 11.76
N LYS A 37 16.18 2.43 11.44
CA LYS A 37 17.20 2.01 12.39
C LYS A 37 18.41 2.92 12.24
N TYR A 38 19.14 3.17 13.35
CA TYR A 38 20.32 4.03 13.34
C TYR A 38 21.32 3.68 14.43
N SER A 39 22.57 4.07 14.20
CA SER A 39 23.63 4.14 15.20
C SER A 39 24.22 5.56 15.20
N ALA A 40 24.42 6.13 16.37
CA ALA A 40 25.02 7.45 16.53
C ALA A 40 26.32 7.32 17.32
N LYS A 41 27.44 7.69 16.70
CA LYS A 41 28.76 7.61 17.32
C LYS A 41 29.61 8.80 16.89
N ASN A 42 30.22 9.49 17.87
CA ASN A 42 31.01 10.71 17.64
C ASN A 42 30.15 11.74 16.83
N ASP A 43 30.71 12.23 15.72
CA ASP A 43 30.09 13.21 14.82
C ASP A 43 29.36 12.53 13.62
N SER A 44 28.88 11.32 13.81
CA SER A 44 28.25 10.53 12.74
C SER A 44 26.92 9.96 13.17
N LEU A 45 25.89 10.14 12.34
CA LEU A 45 24.58 9.47 12.41
C LEU A 45 24.44 8.55 11.20
N ILE A 46 24.57 7.27 11.46
CA ILE A 46 24.47 6.22 10.44
C ILE A 46 23.07 5.62 10.52
N PHE A 47 22.37 5.54 9.41
CA PHE A 47 20.97 5.09 9.41
C PHE A 47 20.62 4.24 8.18
N TRP A 48 19.55 3.44 8.31
CA TRP A 48 19.01 2.61 7.24
C TRP A 48 17.49 2.40 7.37
N GLY A 49 16.88 2.02 6.27
CA GLY A 49 15.42 1.87 6.18
C GLY A 49 14.90 0.58 6.78
N THR A 50 13.63 0.57 7.11
CA THR A 50 12.86 -0.54 7.69
C THR A 50 11.69 -0.97 6.83
N GLY A 51 11.55 -0.39 5.64
CA GLY A 51 10.39 -0.56 4.79
C GLY A 51 9.22 0.38 5.12
N ASP A 52 9.36 1.30 6.07
CA ASP A 52 8.31 2.28 6.43
C ASP A 52 7.97 3.19 5.24
N PRO A 53 6.70 3.18 4.73
CA PRO A 53 6.28 4.04 3.63
C PRO A 53 5.99 5.49 4.03
N SER A 54 6.00 5.83 5.32
CA SER A 54 5.42 7.08 5.82
C SER A 54 6.28 8.32 5.60
N PHE A 55 7.56 8.16 5.25
CA PHE A 55 8.47 9.29 5.13
C PHE A 55 8.12 10.19 3.94
N LEU A 56 7.58 11.37 4.25
CA LEU A 56 7.11 12.39 3.29
C LEU A 56 6.03 11.90 2.31
N TYR A 57 5.33 10.85 2.67
CA TYR A 57 4.20 10.35 1.89
C TYR A 57 2.96 11.19 2.18
N THR A 58 2.42 11.86 1.15
CA THR A 58 1.33 12.84 1.30
C THR A 58 0.00 12.25 1.79
N GLU A 59 -0.20 10.95 1.58
CA GLU A 59 -1.40 10.22 2.02
C GLU A 59 -1.38 9.86 3.52
N LEU A 60 -0.27 10.12 4.19
CA LEU A 60 -0.06 9.81 5.61
C LEU A 60 0.27 11.07 6.42
N PRO A 61 0.03 11.08 7.74
CA PRO A 61 0.53 12.13 8.61
C PRO A 61 2.07 12.25 8.54
N GLN A 62 2.59 13.42 8.89
CA GLN A 62 4.03 13.66 8.86
C GLN A 62 4.79 12.72 9.80
N SER A 63 5.76 11.99 9.26
CA SER A 63 6.66 11.11 9.99
C SER A 63 7.67 11.91 10.83
N LYS A 64 8.10 11.35 11.97
CA LYS A 64 9.16 11.92 12.80
C LYS A 64 10.54 11.90 12.12
N VAL A 65 10.73 11.12 11.06
CA VAL A 65 12.00 10.94 10.35
C VAL A 65 12.57 12.27 9.87
N TYR A 66 11.72 13.14 9.27
CA TYR A 66 12.16 14.43 8.77
C TYR A 66 12.83 15.26 9.88
N GLN A 67 12.14 15.46 11.00
CA GLN A 67 12.68 16.27 12.10
C GLN A 67 13.92 15.62 12.72
N PHE A 68 13.92 14.30 12.88
CA PHE A 68 15.06 13.57 13.42
C PHE A 68 16.33 13.78 12.58
N LEU A 69 16.26 13.60 11.27
CA LEU A 69 17.40 13.78 10.38
C LEU A 69 17.75 15.26 10.18
N LYS A 70 16.77 16.16 10.10
CA LYS A 70 16.98 17.60 9.91
C LYS A 70 17.67 18.24 11.10
N SER A 71 17.31 17.86 12.33
CA SER A 71 17.90 18.42 13.56
C SER A 71 19.23 17.78 13.95
N ALA A 72 19.64 16.68 13.33
CA ALA A 72 20.92 16.05 13.62
C ALA A 72 22.08 17.01 13.28
N GLU A 73 22.96 17.30 14.24
CA GLU A 73 24.19 18.08 14.01
C GLU A 73 25.30 17.22 13.39
N ALA A 74 25.24 15.91 13.63
CA ALA A 74 26.17 14.92 13.11
C ALA A 74 26.07 14.78 11.58
N LYS A 75 27.14 14.33 10.95
CA LYS A 75 27.17 13.95 9.53
C LYS A 75 26.25 12.75 9.29
N LEU A 76 25.53 12.80 8.19
CA LEU A 76 24.51 11.80 7.83
C LEU A 76 25.08 10.76 6.87
N TYR A 77 25.03 9.49 7.28
CA TYR A 77 25.48 8.36 6.50
C TYR A 77 24.36 7.34 6.31
N TYR A 78 24.06 7.02 5.06
CA TYR A 78 23.05 6.04 4.70
C TYR A 78 23.69 4.70 4.36
N ILE A 79 23.19 3.62 4.94
CA ILE A 79 23.53 2.25 4.55
C ILE A 79 22.43 1.73 3.65
N PRO A 80 22.70 1.49 2.34
CA PRO A 80 21.77 0.79 1.48
C PRO A 80 21.56 -0.65 1.98
N PRO A 81 20.36 -1.18 1.92
CA PRO A 81 20.13 -2.56 2.30
C PRO A 81 20.84 -3.51 1.33
N VAL A 82 21.40 -4.58 1.87
CA VAL A 82 21.80 -5.74 1.06
C VAL A 82 20.52 -6.50 0.72
N TYR A 83 19.94 -6.17 -0.44
CA TYR A 83 18.59 -6.54 -0.75
C TYR A 83 18.51 -6.93 -2.24
N THR A 84 17.99 -8.12 -2.48
CA THR A 84 17.96 -8.74 -3.81
C THR A 84 16.54 -8.92 -4.36
N GLU A 85 15.51 -8.42 -3.67
CA GLU A 85 14.14 -8.55 -4.13
C GLU A 85 13.85 -7.58 -5.28
N ALA A 86 13.08 -8.00 -6.26
CA ALA A 86 12.67 -7.15 -7.37
C ALA A 86 11.78 -5.99 -6.87
N HIS A 87 11.90 -4.81 -7.49
CA HIS A 87 11.10 -3.64 -7.15
C HIS A 87 9.60 -3.85 -7.40
N PHE A 88 9.25 -4.74 -8.34
CA PHE A 88 7.88 -5.14 -8.65
C PHE A 88 7.59 -6.56 -8.16
N GLY A 89 6.33 -6.83 -7.83
CA GLY A 89 5.88 -8.16 -7.39
C GLY A 89 5.75 -9.16 -8.55
N PRO A 90 5.81 -10.47 -8.24
CA PRO A 90 5.64 -11.52 -9.26
C PRO A 90 4.26 -11.43 -9.92
N GLY A 91 4.21 -11.48 -11.25
CA GLY A 91 2.98 -11.44 -12.02
C GLY A 91 2.29 -10.07 -12.09
N TRP A 92 2.99 -8.99 -11.74
CA TRP A 92 2.55 -7.63 -12.07
C TRP A 92 2.70 -7.41 -13.56
N ALA A 93 1.80 -6.66 -14.16
CA ALA A 93 1.89 -6.33 -15.58
C ALA A 93 3.06 -5.35 -15.81
N TRP A 94 3.88 -5.64 -16.80
CA TRP A 94 5.09 -4.83 -17.06
C TRP A 94 4.77 -3.40 -17.51
N ASP A 95 3.61 -3.22 -18.15
CA ASP A 95 3.12 -1.93 -18.66
C ASP A 95 2.46 -1.06 -17.58
N ASP A 96 2.19 -1.61 -16.38
CA ASP A 96 1.68 -0.86 -15.23
C ASP A 96 2.76 0.05 -14.56
N TYR A 97 4.02 0.01 -14.99
CA TYR A 97 5.14 0.74 -14.35
C TYR A 97 4.93 2.26 -14.22
N ASN A 98 4.08 2.83 -15.07
CA ASN A 98 3.75 4.25 -15.08
C ASN A 98 2.53 4.60 -14.21
N ASP A 99 1.79 3.60 -13.76
CA ASP A 99 0.57 3.80 -13.02
C ASP A 99 0.80 3.98 -11.50
N TYR A 100 0.07 4.90 -10.90
CA TYR A 100 0.16 5.26 -9.48
C TYR A 100 0.02 4.06 -8.53
N TYR A 101 -0.62 2.99 -8.94
CA TYR A 101 -0.83 1.79 -8.15
C TYR A 101 0.28 0.74 -8.28
N SER A 102 1.26 0.96 -9.15
CA SER A 102 2.40 0.06 -9.41
C SER A 102 3.74 0.71 -9.02
N VAL A 103 3.79 1.29 -7.83
CA VAL A 103 4.98 1.95 -7.28
C VAL A 103 6.06 0.92 -6.93
N GLU A 104 7.32 1.22 -7.25
CA GLU A 104 8.46 0.39 -6.88
C GLU A 104 8.61 0.27 -5.36
N ARG A 105 8.75 -0.97 -4.88
CA ARG A 105 9.02 -1.27 -3.47
C ARG A 105 10.45 -0.91 -3.12
N SER A 106 10.68 -0.41 -1.91
CA SER A 106 12.03 -0.04 -1.46
C SER A 106 12.21 -0.20 0.05
N ALA A 107 13.46 -0.33 0.48
CA ALA A 107 13.78 -0.46 1.90
C ALA A 107 13.62 0.85 2.67
N PHE A 108 13.81 1.99 2.00
CA PHE A 108 13.59 3.30 2.58
C PHE A 108 12.82 4.19 1.58
N PRO A 109 11.50 4.07 1.56
CA PRO A 109 10.67 4.92 0.73
C PRO A 109 10.78 6.40 1.09
N ILE A 110 10.66 7.25 0.07
CA ILE A 110 10.59 8.71 0.23
C ILE A 110 9.54 9.26 -0.75
N TYR A 111 8.67 10.17 -0.31
CA TYR A 111 7.60 10.75 -1.12
C TYR A 111 6.65 9.72 -1.74
N GLY A 112 6.49 8.54 -1.11
CA GLY A 112 5.72 7.44 -1.66
C GLY A 112 6.29 6.81 -2.93
N ASN A 113 7.58 7.06 -3.24
CA ASN A 113 8.30 6.62 -4.44
C ASN A 113 7.61 7.04 -5.75
N TYR A 114 6.97 8.21 -5.76
CA TYR A 114 6.36 8.79 -6.95
C TYR A 114 6.60 10.31 -7.07
N VAL A 115 6.35 10.83 -8.26
CA VAL A 115 6.28 12.26 -8.53
C VAL A 115 4.83 12.64 -8.81
N LYS A 116 4.34 13.68 -8.16
CA LYS A 116 3.06 14.30 -8.45
C LYS A 116 3.27 15.47 -9.41
N PHE A 117 2.51 15.51 -10.47
CA PHE A 117 2.48 16.57 -11.45
C PHE A 117 1.14 17.27 -11.41
N ASP A 118 1.14 18.57 -11.12
CA ASP A 118 -0.07 19.39 -11.11
C ASP A 118 -0.08 20.29 -12.35
N PHE A 119 -1.03 20.04 -13.25
CA PHE A 119 -1.30 20.88 -14.42
C PHE A 119 -2.20 22.03 -14.01
N ILE A 120 -1.68 23.26 -14.17
CA ILE A 120 -2.38 24.48 -13.78
C ILE A 120 -2.66 25.27 -15.07
N PRO A 121 -3.91 25.66 -15.34
CA PRO A 121 -4.25 26.47 -16.50
C PRO A 121 -3.36 27.73 -16.62
N GLY A 122 -2.82 27.97 -17.80
CA GLY A 122 -1.91 29.10 -18.06
C GLY A 122 -0.44 28.85 -17.74
N LEU A 123 -0.07 27.65 -17.29
CA LEU A 123 1.32 27.22 -17.16
C LEU A 123 1.62 26.12 -18.19
N ASP A 124 2.69 26.31 -18.96
CA ASP A 124 3.15 25.34 -19.96
C ASP A 124 3.85 24.12 -19.34
N ILE A 125 4.38 24.29 -18.12
CA ILE A 125 5.14 23.27 -17.40
C ILE A 125 4.36 22.90 -16.15
N PRO A 126 4.05 21.60 -15.91
CA PRO A 126 3.38 21.16 -14.70
C PRO A 126 4.27 21.38 -13.47
N LYS A 127 3.66 21.75 -12.34
CA LYS A 127 4.37 21.76 -11.06
C LYS A 127 4.66 20.34 -10.62
N THR A 128 5.90 20.10 -10.18
CA THR A 128 6.36 18.80 -9.69
C THR A 128 6.45 18.78 -8.17
N PHE A 129 6.06 17.68 -7.57
CA PHE A 129 6.33 17.40 -6.17
C PHE A 129 6.86 15.97 -6.01
N PRO A 130 8.07 15.79 -5.43
CA PRO A 130 9.01 16.84 -4.97
C PRO A 130 9.56 17.67 -6.14
N SER A 131 9.92 18.92 -5.87
CA SER A 131 10.45 19.87 -6.86
C SER A 131 11.78 19.45 -7.47
N PHE A 132 12.51 18.53 -6.84
CA PHE A 132 13.72 17.90 -7.34
C PHE A 132 13.57 17.39 -8.78
N PHE A 133 12.40 16.86 -9.13
CA PHE A 133 12.15 16.28 -10.46
C PHE A 133 11.80 17.31 -11.57
N LYS A 134 11.79 18.61 -11.28
CA LYS A 134 11.49 19.64 -12.29
C LYS A 134 12.41 19.58 -13.52
N ASP A 135 13.69 19.26 -13.29
CA ASP A 135 14.72 19.20 -14.33
C ASP A 135 14.74 17.84 -15.07
N TYR A 136 13.89 16.90 -14.65
CA TYR A 136 13.69 15.60 -15.29
C TYR A 136 12.48 15.57 -16.23
N LEU A 137 11.79 16.73 -16.40
CA LEU A 137 10.68 16.88 -17.34
C LEU A 137 11.20 17.17 -18.73
N MET A 138 10.65 16.48 -19.71
CA MET A 138 10.96 16.70 -21.14
C MET A 138 9.67 16.89 -21.94
N ILE A 139 9.60 17.96 -22.73
CA ILE A 139 8.52 18.17 -23.69
C ILE A 139 8.69 17.19 -24.85
N ASP A 140 7.62 16.46 -25.15
CA ASP A 140 7.54 15.55 -26.30
C ASP A 140 6.19 15.75 -27.00
N SER A 141 6.20 16.36 -28.19
CA SER A 141 4.98 16.62 -28.94
C SER A 141 4.26 15.35 -29.40
N ASN A 142 4.95 14.21 -29.41
CA ASN A 142 4.40 12.90 -29.76
C ASN A 142 3.87 12.14 -28.55
N SER A 143 4.09 12.65 -27.31
CA SER A 143 3.56 12.04 -26.11
C SER A 143 2.03 12.04 -26.10
N SER A 144 1.44 11.14 -25.31
CA SER A 144 0.01 11.16 -25.01
C SER A 144 -0.37 12.40 -24.19
N SER A 145 -1.63 12.55 -23.86
CA SER A 145 -2.08 13.60 -22.93
C SER A 145 -1.61 13.37 -21.48
N GLU A 146 -1.02 12.21 -21.20
CA GLU A 146 -0.49 11.83 -19.90
C GLU A 146 1.03 11.97 -19.88
N ILE A 147 1.57 12.16 -18.65
CA ILE A 147 3.01 12.07 -18.43
C ILE A 147 3.41 10.61 -18.43
N ILE A 148 4.39 10.27 -19.26
CA ILE A 148 4.97 8.94 -19.36
C ILE A 148 6.43 9.00 -18.89
N ARG A 149 6.77 8.20 -17.88
CA ARG A 149 8.17 8.02 -17.49
C ARG A 149 8.87 7.08 -18.47
N ASP A 150 10.10 7.34 -18.76
CA ASP A 150 10.94 6.38 -19.49
C ASP A 150 11.03 5.06 -18.69
N PRO A 151 10.92 3.89 -19.33
CA PRO A 151 10.96 2.61 -18.62
C PRO A 151 12.26 2.34 -17.86
N THR A 152 13.37 2.90 -18.29
CA THR A 152 14.72 2.66 -17.75
C THR A 152 15.26 3.80 -16.91
N GLU A 153 14.77 5.02 -17.11
CA GLU A 153 15.28 6.24 -16.51
C GLU A 153 14.16 7.08 -15.87
N ASN A 154 14.53 8.03 -15.02
CA ASN A 154 13.59 8.98 -14.41
C ASN A 154 13.41 10.23 -15.31
N ILE A 155 13.17 10.03 -16.60
CA ILE A 155 12.80 11.08 -17.54
C ILE A 155 11.29 11.04 -17.75
N PHE A 156 10.61 12.15 -17.49
CA PHE A 156 9.16 12.27 -17.58
C PHE A 156 8.78 13.07 -18.82
N ARG A 157 8.25 12.38 -19.83
CA ARG A 157 7.84 13.00 -21.10
C ARG A 157 6.40 13.44 -21.02
N TYR A 158 6.14 14.68 -21.45
CA TYR A 158 4.79 15.22 -21.48
C TYR A 158 4.59 16.10 -22.72
N LYS A 159 3.34 16.24 -23.13
CA LYS A 159 2.92 17.19 -24.15
C LYS A 159 2.48 18.49 -23.47
N THR A 160 2.84 19.63 -24.06
CA THR A 160 2.36 20.93 -23.60
C THR A 160 0.83 20.94 -23.51
N PHE A 161 0.31 21.29 -22.35
CA PHE A 161 -1.09 21.15 -22.05
C PHE A 161 -1.85 22.40 -22.53
N LEU A 162 -2.78 22.21 -23.46
CA LEU A 162 -3.62 23.28 -23.97
C LEU A 162 -5.02 23.32 -23.34
N GLU A 163 -5.30 22.44 -22.35
CA GLU A 163 -6.62 22.39 -21.71
C GLU A 163 -6.75 23.42 -20.59
N ASN A 164 -7.88 24.16 -20.59
CA ASN A 164 -8.22 25.14 -19.57
C ASN A 164 -8.71 24.53 -18.22
N LYS A 165 -8.35 23.27 -17.94
CA LYS A 165 -8.80 22.56 -16.73
C LYS A 165 -7.62 22.08 -15.92
N ALA A 166 -7.61 22.40 -14.62
CA ALA A 166 -6.63 21.86 -13.71
C ALA A 166 -6.77 20.34 -13.57
N SER A 167 -5.65 19.66 -13.59
CA SER A 167 -5.58 18.20 -13.36
C SER A 167 -4.29 17.84 -12.66
N SER A 168 -4.25 16.62 -12.09
CA SER A 168 -3.05 16.08 -11.44
C SER A 168 -2.82 14.66 -11.92
N GLN A 169 -1.55 14.30 -12.09
CA GLN A 169 -1.12 12.94 -12.35
C GLN A 169 -0.02 12.54 -11.37
N VAL A 170 -0.04 11.29 -10.93
CA VAL A 170 1.00 10.68 -10.10
C VAL A 170 1.69 9.63 -10.93
N VAL A 171 3.02 9.70 -11.03
CA VAL A 171 3.83 8.76 -11.80
C VAL A 171 4.96 8.22 -10.90
N PRO A 172 5.08 6.90 -10.72
CA PRO A 172 6.16 6.31 -9.96
C PRO A 172 7.53 6.68 -10.53
N PHE A 173 8.51 6.97 -9.68
CA PHE A 173 9.89 7.06 -10.12
C PHE A 173 10.61 5.72 -9.94
N LYS A 174 11.64 5.50 -10.75
CA LYS A 174 12.54 4.36 -10.61
C LYS A 174 13.46 4.59 -9.41
N TYR A 175 13.33 3.76 -8.41
CA TYR A 175 14.08 3.89 -7.15
C TYR A 175 15.53 3.39 -7.31
N SER A 176 16.45 4.13 -6.70
CA SER A 176 17.82 3.68 -6.40
C SER A 176 18.32 4.32 -5.10
N SER A 177 19.33 3.71 -4.47
CA SER A 177 19.93 4.27 -3.26
C SER A 177 20.59 5.63 -3.54
N ASP A 178 21.16 5.82 -4.72
CA ASP A 178 21.75 7.10 -5.13
C ASP A 178 20.70 8.19 -5.28
N LEU A 179 19.57 7.87 -5.93
CA LEU A 179 18.44 8.80 -6.05
C LEU A 179 17.84 9.12 -4.67
N PHE A 180 17.69 8.12 -3.81
CA PHE A 180 17.19 8.31 -2.44
C PHE A 180 18.07 9.32 -1.68
N VAL A 181 19.39 9.17 -1.72
CA VAL A 181 20.32 10.07 -1.04
C VAL A 181 20.28 11.48 -1.63
N GLN A 182 20.18 11.62 -2.95
CA GLN A 182 20.03 12.93 -3.61
C GLN A 182 18.72 13.62 -3.20
N LEU A 183 17.59 12.91 -3.23
CA LEU A 183 16.29 13.40 -2.77
C LEU A 183 16.32 13.80 -1.29
N LEU A 184 16.97 12.97 -0.46
CA LEU A 184 17.08 13.23 0.96
C LEU A 184 17.95 14.45 1.24
N ALA A 185 19.09 14.58 0.56
CA ALA A 185 19.99 15.73 0.69
C ALA A 185 19.31 17.03 0.25
N ASP A 186 18.59 17.01 -0.88
CA ASP A 186 17.77 18.14 -1.35
C ASP A 186 16.68 18.49 -0.34
N THR A 187 15.98 17.51 0.18
CA THR A 187 14.91 17.70 1.18
C THR A 187 15.42 18.29 2.49
N LEU A 188 16.53 17.75 2.99
CA LEU A 188 17.13 18.18 4.26
C LEU A 188 17.98 19.43 4.11
N GLN A 189 18.38 19.84 2.89
CA GLN A 189 19.39 20.86 2.63
C GLN A 189 20.66 20.58 3.45
N LYS A 190 21.08 19.31 3.43
CA LYS A 190 22.27 18.79 4.14
C LYS A 190 22.90 17.67 3.32
N PRO A 191 24.23 17.53 3.35
CA PRO A 191 24.91 16.39 2.74
C PRO A 191 24.45 15.06 3.39
N VAL A 192 24.25 14.05 2.57
CA VAL A 192 24.03 12.66 2.99
C VAL A 192 24.94 11.79 2.14
N GLU A 193 25.69 10.91 2.75
CA GLU A 193 26.66 10.06 2.06
C GLU A 193 26.25 8.59 2.17
N ILE A 194 26.51 7.82 1.10
CA ILE A 194 26.35 6.35 1.14
C ILE A 194 27.62 5.72 1.68
N ILE A 195 27.47 4.78 2.63
CA ILE A 195 28.58 3.96 3.11
C ILE A 195 28.31 2.46 2.89
N SER A 196 29.40 1.72 2.64
CA SER A 196 29.35 0.28 2.32
C SER A 196 29.49 -0.64 3.54
N GLN A 197 29.34 -0.11 4.75
CA GLN A 197 29.37 -0.91 5.98
C GLN A 197 28.14 -1.79 6.10
N LYS A 198 28.28 -2.94 6.78
CA LYS A 198 27.14 -3.80 7.08
C LYS A 198 26.46 -3.32 8.36
N THR A 199 25.16 -3.52 8.44
CA THR A 199 24.37 -3.18 9.63
C THR A 199 24.83 -3.94 10.88
N ASP A 200 25.33 -5.15 10.70
CA ASP A 200 25.86 -6.01 11.78
C ASP A 200 27.18 -5.51 12.40
N ASP A 201 27.87 -4.56 11.75
CA ASP A 201 29.10 -3.95 12.27
C ASP A 201 28.82 -2.98 13.45
N PHE A 202 27.55 -2.70 13.75
CA PHE A 202 27.15 -1.77 14.80
C PHE A 202 26.56 -2.49 16.02
N SER A 203 27.10 -2.20 17.20
CA SER A 203 26.65 -2.77 18.48
C SER A 203 25.55 -1.94 19.18
N ASP A 204 25.43 -0.65 18.86
CA ASP A 204 24.44 0.27 19.45
C ASP A 204 23.39 0.69 18.42
N ILE A 205 22.56 -0.27 18.01
CA ILE A 205 21.49 -0.04 17.04
C ILE A 205 20.24 0.41 17.79
N LYS A 206 19.70 1.56 17.37
CA LYS A 206 18.44 2.12 17.87
C LYS A 206 17.39 2.14 16.77
N THR A 207 16.13 2.08 17.17
CA THR A 207 14.99 2.22 16.26
C THR A 207 14.24 3.51 16.58
N LEU A 208 14.06 4.35 15.56
CA LEU A 208 13.13 5.47 15.62
C LEU A 208 11.73 4.96 15.30
N TYR A 209 10.81 5.07 16.24
CA TYR A 209 9.38 4.80 16.02
C TYR A 209 8.66 6.10 15.67
N SER A 210 7.79 6.05 14.66
CA SER A 210 7.12 7.24 14.13
C SER A 210 5.61 7.20 14.37
N LEU A 211 4.83 6.88 13.36
CA LEU A 211 3.37 6.94 13.39
C LEU A 211 2.74 5.73 14.11
N PRO A 212 1.51 5.86 14.61
CA PRO A 212 0.69 4.70 14.93
C PRO A 212 0.48 3.83 13.69
N VAL A 213 0.60 2.51 13.83
CA VAL A 213 0.45 1.57 12.71
C VAL A 213 -0.95 1.64 12.06
N ASP A 214 -1.96 2.05 12.83
CA ASP A 214 -3.33 2.27 12.32
C ASP A 214 -3.41 3.31 11.20
N SER A 215 -2.44 4.24 11.11
CA SER A 215 -2.34 5.19 10.00
C SER A 215 -2.12 4.45 8.68
N LEU A 216 -1.24 3.44 8.66
CA LEU A 216 -1.01 2.59 7.48
C LEU A 216 -2.23 1.73 7.16
N TYR A 217 -2.77 1.04 8.18
CA TYR A 217 -3.91 0.14 7.99
C TYR A 217 -5.12 0.88 7.45
N LYS A 218 -5.43 2.06 7.98
CA LYS A 218 -6.57 2.87 7.54
C LYS A 218 -6.41 3.29 6.08
N THR A 219 -5.27 3.85 5.70
CA THR A 219 -5.00 4.29 4.32
C THR A 219 -5.03 3.09 3.37
N MET A 220 -4.35 1.99 3.70
CA MET A 220 -4.35 0.76 2.91
C MET A 220 -5.76 0.19 2.69
N LEU A 221 -6.58 0.12 3.74
CA LEU A 221 -7.90 -0.50 3.65
C LEU A 221 -8.94 0.43 3.03
N GLN A 222 -8.92 1.73 3.34
CA GLN A 222 -9.90 2.69 2.83
C GLN A 222 -9.60 3.15 1.41
N GLN A 223 -8.35 3.52 1.11
CA GLN A 223 -7.95 4.01 -0.23
C GLN A 223 -7.51 2.87 -1.16
N SER A 224 -7.35 1.66 -0.61
CA SER A 224 -6.83 0.51 -1.36
C SER A 224 -5.37 0.69 -1.82
N ASP A 225 -4.58 1.39 -1.03
CA ASP A 225 -3.19 1.71 -1.34
C ASP A 225 -2.34 0.45 -1.49
N ASN A 226 -1.79 0.25 -2.70
CA ASN A 226 -0.96 -0.92 -3.02
C ASN A 226 0.42 -0.77 -2.40
N PHE A 227 0.99 0.44 -2.45
CA PHE A 227 2.34 0.69 -1.96
C PHE A 227 2.45 0.41 -0.46
N ILE A 228 1.51 0.95 0.34
CA ILE A 228 1.46 0.65 1.78
C ILE A 228 1.33 -0.86 2.03
N ALA A 229 0.52 -1.56 1.23
CA ALA A 229 0.33 -3.00 1.42
C ALA A 229 1.62 -3.79 1.19
N GLU A 230 2.38 -3.47 0.14
CA GLU A 230 3.68 -4.10 -0.13
C GLU A 230 4.71 -3.77 0.96
N GLN A 231 4.76 -2.51 1.37
CA GLN A 231 5.69 -2.06 2.41
C GLN A 231 5.37 -2.67 3.79
N ILE A 232 4.10 -2.96 4.10
CA ILE A 232 3.74 -3.70 5.32
C ILE A 232 4.39 -5.09 5.32
N LEU A 233 4.42 -5.81 4.19
CA LEU A 233 5.11 -7.11 4.13
C LEU A 233 6.63 -6.96 4.31
N PHE A 234 7.24 -5.90 3.78
CA PHE A 234 8.65 -5.60 4.04
C PHE A 234 8.91 -5.35 5.52
N MET A 235 8.08 -4.53 6.16
CA MET A 235 8.19 -4.26 7.59
C MET A 235 7.99 -5.52 8.43
N VAL A 236 7.04 -6.39 8.06
CA VAL A 236 6.84 -7.70 8.70
C VAL A 236 8.09 -8.57 8.54
N ALA A 237 8.65 -8.67 7.33
CA ALA A 237 9.88 -9.41 7.08
C ALA A 237 11.05 -8.88 7.90
N GLY A 238 11.28 -7.55 7.90
CA GLY A 238 12.34 -6.90 8.67
C GLY A 238 12.20 -7.00 10.19
N LYS A 239 11.00 -7.34 10.68
CA LYS A 239 10.74 -7.58 12.11
C LYS A 239 11.05 -9.01 12.54
N ILE A 240 10.91 -9.98 11.64
CA ILE A 240 11.09 -11.41 11.94
C ILE A 240 12.47 -11.96 11.53
N SER A 241 13.19 -11.29 10.62
CA SER A 241 14.42 -11.85 10.01
C SER A 241 15.51 -10.83 9.68
N ASP A 242 15.38 -9.56 10.03
CA ASP A 242 16.27 -8.46 9.61
C ASP A 242 16.46 -8.34 8.07
N SER A 243 15.59 -9.01 7.29
CA SER A 243 15.60 -9.02 5.84
C SER A 243 14.25 -8.55 5.29
N LEU A 244 14.28 -7.64 4.31
CA LEU A 244 13.06 -7.05 3.73
C LEU A 244 12.57 -7.87 2.52
N LYS A 245 12.32 -9.18 2.70
CA LYS A 245 11.85 -10.07 1.63
C LYS A 245 10.39 -10.44 1.83
N THR A 246 9.57 -10.19 0.82
CA THR A 246 8.13 -10.47 0.84
C THR A 246 7.81 -11.93 1.12
N ASP A 247 8.55 -12.86 0.51
CA ASP A 247 8.35 -14.30 0.67
C ASP A 247 8.58 -14.78 2.11
N LEU A 248 9.56 -14.19 2.82
CA LEU A 248 9.80 -14.51 4.24
C LEU A 248 8.59 -14.12 5.10
N ALA A 249 8.03 -12.93 4.89
CA ALA A 249 6.83 -12.48 5.59
C ALA A 249 5.65 -13.41 5.29
N ILE A 250 5.40 -13.69 4.02
CA ILE A 250 4.30 -14.54 3.56
C ILE A 250 4.40 -15.94 4.16
N ASN A 251 5.57 -16.59 4.05
CA ASN A 251 5.79 -17.93 4.56
C ASN A 251 5.63 -17.98 6.08
N TYR A 252 6.22 -17.02 6.79
CA TYR A 252 6.08 -16.92 8.24
C TYR A 252 4.61 -16.83 8.70
N ILE A 253 3.81 -15.99 8.03
CA ILE A 253 2.38 -15.83 8.37
C ILE A 253 1.59 -17.08 8.00
N LYS A 254 1.82 -17.68 6.85
CA LYS A 254 1.17 -18.96 6.46
C LYS A 254 1.46 -20.06 7.47
N GLU A 255 2.72 -20.24 7.86
CA GLU A 255 3.16 -21.29 8.76
C GLU A 255 2.77 -21.11 10.22
N ASN A 256 2.64 -19.89 10.70
CA ASN A 256 2.37 -19.64 12.11
C ASN A 256 0.91 -19.28 12.41
N PHE A 257 0.18 -18.69 11.45
CA PHE A 257 -1.13 -18.11 11.72
C PHE A 257 -2.24 -18.55 10.77
N LEU A 258 -1.94 -19.21 9.64
CA LEU A 258 -2.93 -19.57 8.63
C LEU A 258 -3.01 -21.09 8.33
N LYS A 259 -2.36 -21.93 9.12
CA LYS A 259 -2.44 -23.40 8.97
C LYS A 259 -3.85 -23.99 9.12
N ASP A 260 -4.72 -23.31 9.84
CA ASP A 260 -6.11 -23.71 10.10
C ASP A 260 -7.11 -23.20 9.06
N LEU A 261 -6.62 -22.64 7.94
CA LEU A 261 -7.49 -22.30 6.82
C LEU A 261 -8.06 -23.58 6.17
N PRO A 262 -9.34 -23.56 5.74
CA PRO A 262 -9.97 -24.72 5.12
C PRO A 262 -9.37 -25.15 3.78
N ASP A 263 -8.71 -24.23 3.07
CA ASP A 263 -8.02 -24.49 1.80
C ASP A 263 -6.63 -23.84 1.81
N GLU A 264 -5.71 -24.37 1.03
CA GLU A 264 -4.43 -23.74 0.80
C GLU A 264 -4.62 -22.42 0.04
N ILE A 265 -3.80 -21.40 0.33
CA ILE A 265 -3.83 -20.10 -0.36
C ILE A 265 -2.57 -19.93 -1.23
N SER A 266 -2.76 -19.44 -2.46
CA SER A 266 -1.66 -18.84 -3.23
C SER A 266 -1.61 -17.35 -2.88
N TRP A 267 -0.58 -16.96 -2.15
CA TRP A 267 -0.37 -15.58 -1.71
C TRP A 267 1.04 -15.16 -2.09
N VAL A 268 1.19 -14.16 -2.96
CA VAL A 268 2.46 -13.79 -3.60
C VAL A 268 2.84 -12.31 -3.48
N ASP A 269 1.89 -11.45 -3.12
CA ASP A 269 2.14 -10.02 -2.90
C ASP A 269 1.25 -9.44 -1.79
N GLY A 270 1.57 -8.23 -1.33
CA GLY A 270 0.81 -7.57 -0.27
C GLY A 270 -0.48 -6.89 -0.75
N SER A 271 -0.51 -6.47 -2.00
CA SER A 271 -1.53 -5.57 -2.55
C SER A 271 -2.69 -6.29 -3.24
N GLY A 272 -2.44 -7.47 -3.79
CA GLY A 272 -3.37 -8.20 -4.66
C GLY A 272 -3.34 -7.70 -6.11
N LEU A 273 -2.28 -7.01 -6.53
CA LEU A 273 -2.06 -6.62 -7.92
C LEU A 273 -1.75 -7.86 -8.77
N SER A 274 -1.02 -8.80 -8.21
CA SER A 274 -0.71 -10.07 -8.86
C SER A 274 -1.94 -10.94 -9.07
N ARG A 275 -2.14 -11.41 -10.30
CA ARG A 275 -3.17 -12.41 -10.63
C ARG A 275 -2.82 -13.83 -10.17
N TYR A 276 -1.59 -14.04 -9.66
CA TYR A 276 -1.17 -15.32 -9.09
C TYR A 276 -1.73 -15.57 -7.69
N ASN A 277 -2.27 -14.52 -7.04
CA ASN A 277 -3.01 -14.70 -5.79
C ASN A 277 -4.32 -15.46 -6.03
N LEU A 278 -4.50 -16.56 -5.29
CA LEU A 278 -5.73 -17.36 -5.33
C LEU A 278 -6.22 -17.65 -3.92
N VAL A 279 -7.49 -17.33 -3.66
CA VAL A 279 -8.14 -17.50 -2.35
C VAL A 279 -9.56 -18.00 -2.55
N THR A 280 -10.04 -18.86 -1.63
CA THR A 280 -11.44 -19.26 -1.61
C THR A 280 -12.28 -18.32 -0.74
N PRO A 281 -13.59 -18.11 -1.04
CA PRO A 281 -14.46 -17.29 -0.19
C PRO A 281 -14.49 -17.75 1.28
N ARG A 282 -14.46 -19.05 1.55
CA ARG A 282 -14.46 -19.58 2.92
C ARG A 282 -13.13 -19.30 3.66
N ASN A 283 -11.98 -19.26 2.96
CA ASN A 283 -10.72 -18.79 3.53
C ASN A 283 -10.81 -17.32 3.93
N MET A 284 -11.36 -16.48 3.05
CA MET A 284 -11.50 -15.05 3.33
C MET A 284 -12.42 -14.79 4.54
N VAL A 285 -13.53 -15.52 4.65
CA VAL A 285 -14.41 -15.47 5.84
C VAL A 285 -13.66 -15.89 7.11
N LYS A 286 -12.84 -16.94 7.04
CA LYS A 286 -12.03 -17.41 8.18
C LYS A 286 -10.99 -16.35 8.59
N ILE A 287 -10.31 -15.72 7.62
CA ILE A 287 -9.35 -14.63 7.88
C ILE A 287 -10.03 -13.43 8.53
N LEU A 288 -11.19 -13.01 8.02
CA LEU A 288 -11.99 -11.94 8.63
C LEU A 288 -12.42 -12.28 10.06
N SER A 289 -12.77 -13.55 10.31
CA SER A 289 -13.08 -14.02 11.66
C SER A 289 -11.88 -13.92 12.59
N LYS A 290 -10.67 -14.27 12.11
CA LYS A 290 -9.43 -14.10 12.89
C LYS A 290 -9.14 -12.62 13.18
N ILE A 291 -9.29 -11.74 12.18
CA ILE A 291 -9.12 -10.29 12.37
C ILE A 291 -10.09 -9.75 13.43
N ALA A 292 -11.37 -10.18 13.41
CA ALA A 292 -12.37 -9.75 14.38
C ALA A 292 -12.09 -10.25 15.82
N GLN A 293 -11.28 -11.28 15.99
CA GLN A 293 -10.81 -11.75 17.31
C GLN A 293 -9.62 -10.92 17.83
N GLU A 294 -8.79 -10.36 16.94
CA GLU A 294 -7.61 -9.58 17.31
C GLU A 294 -7.91 -8.09 17.56
N VAL A 295 -8.95 -7.56 16.93
CA VAL A 295 -9.22 -6.12 16.91
C VAL A 295 -10.63 -5.83 17.41
N PRO A 296 -10.80 -4.95 18.43
CA PRO A 296 -12.12 -4.50 18.87
C PRO A 296 -12.93 -3.94 17.69
N GLN A 297 -14.21 -4.29 17.63
CA GLN A 297 -15.11 -3.94 16.51
C GLN A 297 -15.08 -2.45 16.15
N LYS A 298 -15.07 -1.56 17.14
CA LYS A 298 -15.03 -0.10 16.93
C LYS A 298 -13.76 0.34 16.18
N ARG A 299 -12.59 -0.20 16.59
CA ARG A 299 -11.31 0.06 15.88
C ARG A 299 -11.35 -0.54 14.48
N LEU A 300 -11.76 -1.80 14.34
CA LEU A 300 -11.83 -2.49 13.06
C LEU A 300 -12.67 -1.72 12.04
N PHE A 301 -13.87 -1.30 12.43
CA PHE A 301 -14.77 -0.56 11.53
C PHE A 301 -14.25 0.84 11.18
N SER A 302 -13.48 1.47 12.06
CA SER A 302 -12.84 2.76 11.77
C SER A 302 -11.69 2.66 10.76
N LEU A 303 -11.07 1.49 10.64
CA LEU A 303 -9.98 1.22 9.69
C LEU A 303 -10.50 0.84 8.29
N MET A 304 -11.67 0.20 8.20
CA MET A 304 -12.23 -0.27 6.94
C MET A 304 -12.96 0.83 6.15
N ALA A 305 -13.07 0.66 4.84
CA ALA A 305 -13.99 1.46 4.03
C ALA A 305 -15.44 1.18 4.47
N SER A 306 -16.24 2.24 4.60
CA SER A 306 -17.65 2.14 5.05
C SER A 306 -18.61 2.62 3.98
N GLY A 307 -19.66 1.86 3.76
CA GLY A 307 -20.71 2.17 2.80
C GLY A 307 -21.34 3.55 3.04
N GLY A 308 -21.44 4.35 1.98
CA GLY A 308 -22.00 5.70 2.01
C GLY A 308 -21.16 6.75 2.78
N LYS A 309 -19.96 6.40 3.28
CA LYS A 309 -19.21 7.29 4.19
C LYS A 309 -17.73 7.46 3.85
N SER A 310 -16.98 6.39 3.64
CA SER A 310 -15.53 6.50 3.49
C SER A 310 -14.90 5.52 2.49
N GLY A 311 -13.70 5.89 2.02
CA GLY A 311 -12.85 5.06 1.18
C GLY A 311 -13.52 4.66 -0.14
N THR A 312 -13.18 3.49 -0.64
CA THR A 312 -13.71 2.95 -1.91
C THR A 312 -15.21 2.65 -1.90
N LEU A 313 -15.86 2.73 -0.75
CA LEU A 313 -17.32 2.52 -0.59
C LEU A 313 -18.11 3.81 -0.37
N LYS A 314 -17.46 4.98 -0.42
CA LYS A 314 -18.06 6.28 -0.13
C LYS A 314 -19.38 6.52 -0.88
N ASN A 315 -19.47 6.10 -2.13
CA ASN A 315 -20.61 6.33 -3.01
C ASN A 315 -21.47 5.07 -3.27
N SER A 316 -21.34 4.04 -2.43
CA SER A 316 -22.05 2.76 -2.56
C SER A 316 -22.59 2.31 -1.20
N TYR A 317 -23.62 1.45 -1.20
CA TYR A 317 -24.19 0.93 0.04
C TYR A 317 -24.72 2.03 0.97
N ILE A 318 -25.36 3.04 0.39
CA ILE A 318 -25.84 4.25 1.10
C ILE A 318 -27.02 3.88 2.01
N ALA A 319 -26.95 4.31 3.29
CA ALA A 319 -27.99 4.23 4.28
C ALA A 319 -27.80 5.35 5.33
N ASP A 320 -28.78 5.57 6.22
CA ASP A 320 -28.68 6.56 7.30
C ASP A 320 -27.44 6.32 8.18
N GLU A 321 -27.19 5.04 8.51
CA GLU A 321 -25.98 4.60 9.16
C GLU A 321 -25.24 3.57 8.30
N PRO A 322 -23.90 3.59 8.26
CA PRO A 322 -23.14 2.59 7.53
C PRO A 322 -23.43 1.17 8.01
N TYR A 323 -23.80 0.29 7.08
CA TYR A 323 -24.06 -1.11 7.36
C TYR A 323 -23.04 -2.07 6.72
N ILE A 324 -22.21 -1.58 5.80
CA ILE A 324 -21.10 -2.33 5.18
C ILE A 324 -19.78 -1.73 5.61
N PHE A 325 -18.87 -2.55 6.12
CA PHE A 325 -17.49 -2.26 6.46
C PHE A 325 -16.61 -3.29 5.76
N ALA A 326 -16.04 -2.95 4.61
CA ALA A 326 -15.45 -3.97 3.75
C ALA A 326 -14.28 -3.46 2.92
N LYS A 327 -13.49 -4.41 2.41
CA LYS A 327 -12.45 -4.17 1.42
C LYS A 327 -12.96 -4.54 0.04
N THR A 328 -12.88 -3.61 -0.88
CA THR A 328 -13.10 -3.86 -2.31
C THR A 328 -11.85 -4.43 -2.96
N GLY A 329 -12.01 -5.20 -4.02
CA GLY A 329 -10.93 -5.62 -4.90
C GLY A 329 -11.40 -5.58 -6.35
N SER A 330 -10.61 -4.97 -7.24
CA SER A 330 -10.94 -4.91 -8.68
C SER A 330 -9.69 -5.09 -9.51
N LEU A 331 -9.79 -5.93 -10.51
CA LEU A 331 -8.90 -6.06 -11.65
C LEU A 331 -9.78 -6.16 -12.89
N SER A 332 -9.23 -6.07 -14.08
CA SER A 332 -10.01 -6.33 -15.30
C SER A 332 -10.76 -7.65 -15.21
N ASN A 333 -12.09 -7.63 -15.40
CA ASN A 333 -13.00 -8.79 -15.32
C ASN A 333 -13.13 -9.44 -13.93
N ASN A 334 -12.63 -8.80 -12.86
CA ASN A 334 -12.75 -9.32 -11.49
C ASN A 334 -13.22 -8.21 -10.55
N HIS A 335 -14.20 -8.54 -9.70
CA HIS A 335 -14.65 -7.64 -8.63
C HIS A 335 -15.00 -8.44 -7.39
N THR A 336 -14.42 -8.04 -6.26
CA THR A 336 -14.58 -8.72 -4.97
C THR A 336 -14.92 -7.72 -3.88
N LEU A 337 -15.67 -8.18 -2.88
CA LEU A 337 -15.97 -7.42 -1.67
C LEU A 337 -16.00 -8.39 -0.48
N SER A 338 -15.18 -8.16 0.52
CA SER A 338 -15.15 -8.99 1.73
C SER A 338 -15.05 -8.12 2.97
N GLY A 339 -15.78 -8.47 4.02
CA GLY A 339 -15.83 -7.68 5.24
C GLY A 339 -17.01 -8.03 6.15
N PHE A 340 -17.59 -7.00 6.74
CA PHE A 340 -18.61 -7.07 7.77
C PHE A 340 -19.87 -6.34 7.33
N LEU A 341 -21.03 -6.95 7.59
CA LEU A 341 -22.36 -6.37 7.40
C LEU A 341 -23.02 -6.28 8.78
N LYS A 342 -23.33 -5.06 9.24
CA LYS A 342 -24.16 -4.83 10.43
C LYS A 342 -25.61 -4.82 10.00
N ALA A 343 -26.33 -5.90 10.29
CA ALA A 343 -27.74 -6.06 9.94
C ALA A 343 -28.63 -5.10 10.72
N LYS A 344 -29.86 -4.90 10.27
CA LYS A 344 -30.86 -4.00 10.89
C LYS A 344 -31.18 -4.38 12.34
N SER A 345 -31.08 -5.67 12.67
CA SER A 345 -31.19 -6.17 14.05
C SER A 345 -30.00 -5.84 14.96
N GLY A 346 -28.92 -5.25 14.42
CA GLY A 346 -27.66 -5.03 15.13
C GLY A 346 -26.65 -6.19 15.03
N ARG A 347 -27.05 -7.35 14.47
CA ARG A 347 -26.12 -8.49 14.29
C ARG A 347 -25.04 -8.15 13.27
N VAL A 348 -23.79 -8.53 13.57
CA VAL A 348 -22.67 -8.41 12.61
C VAL A 348 -22.45 -9.74 11.93
N LEU A 349 -22.50 -9.71 10.60
CA LEU A 349 -22.27 -10.84 9.72
C LEU A 349 -20.94 -10.65 8.98
N ILE A 350 -20.17 -11.73 8.84
CA ILE A 350 -18.95 -11.75 8.03
C ILE A 350 -19.32 -12.28 6.64
N PHE A 351 -18.82 -11.64 5.61
CA PHE A 351 -19.09 -12.08 4.23
C PHE A 351 -17.86 -11.95 3.32
N SER A 352 -17.84 -12.78 2.29
CA SER A 352 -16.95 -12.68 1.15
C SER A 352 -17.73 -12.92 -0.13
N PHE A 353 -17.74 -11.92 -1.02
CA PHE A 353 -18.44 -11.94 -2.28
C PHE A 353 -17.46 -11.73 -3.43
N MET A 354 -17.16 -12.78 -4.16
CA MET A 354 -16.15 -12.79 -5.22
C MET A 354 -16.76 -13.09 -6.58
N ASN A 355 -16.49 -12.24 -7.57
CA ASN A 355 -16.93 -12.40 -8.95
C ASN A 355 -15.73 -12.27 -9.87
N ASN A 356 -15.43 -13.32 -10.62
CA ASN A 356 -14.32 -13.36 -11.55
C ASN A 356 -14.80 -13.77 -12.95
N ASN A 357 -14.02 -13.38 -13.94
CA ASN A 357 -14.20 -13.77 -15.34
C ASN A 357 -15.55 -13.32 -15.94
N PHE A 358 -16.10 -12.21 -15.45
CA PHE A 358 -17.29 -11.63 -16.05
C PHE A 358 -16.93 -10.78 -17.27
N ARG A 359 -17.89 -10.65 -18.20
CA ARG A 359 -17.76 -9.86 -19.45
C ARG A 359 -18.66 -8.63 -19.48
N VAL A 360 -19.55 -8.51 -18.49
CA VAL A 360 -20.41 -7.32 -18.32
C VAL A 360 -19.64 -6.18 -17.66
N PRO A 361 -20.10 -4.94 -17.76
CA PRO A 361 -19.48 -3.82 -17.03
C PRO A 361 -19.43 -4.08 -15.52
N THR A 362 -18.32 -3.72 -14.88
CA THR A 362 -18.15 -3.88 -13.43
C THR A 362 -19.23 -3.15 -12.63
N SER A 363 -19.81 -2.08 -13.15
CA SER A 363 -20.91 -1.35 -12.52
C SER A 363 -22.18 -2.23 -12.35
N GLU A 364 -22.45 -3.12 -13.28
CA GLU A 364 -23.58 -4.06 -13.17
C GLU A 364 -23.33 -5.07 -12.03
N ILE A 365 -22.12 -5.61 -11.95
CA ILE A 365 -21.74 -6.52 -10.85
C ILE A 365 -21.89 -5.82 -9.50
N LYS A 366 -21.36 -4.60 -9.36
CA LYS A 366 -21.48 -3.80 -8.14
C LYS A 366 -22.94 -3.58 -7.75
N LYS A 367 -23.79 -3.21 -8.71
CA LYS A 367 -25.24 -3.01 -8.49
C LYS A 367 -25.94 -4.28 -7.99
N GLN A 368 -25.63 -5.44 -8.58
CA GLN A 368 -26.20 -6.71 -8.13
C GLN A 368 -25.74 -7.09 -6.72
N MET A 369 -24.47 -6.89 -6.41
CA MET A 369 -23.93 -7.11 -5.07
C MET A 369 -24.62 -6.21 -4.04
N GLU A 370 -24.84 -4.93 -4.35
CA GLU A 370 -25.52 -3.98 -3.48
C GLU A 370 -26.97 -4.41 -3.18
N ILE A 371 -27.71 -4.82 -4.20
CA ILE A 371 -29.08 -5.33 -4.05
C ILE A 371 -29.11 -6.55 -3.12
N ILE A 372 -28.18 -7.50 -3.29
CA ILE A 372 -28.13 -8.72 -2.47
C ILE A 372 -27.77 -8.37 -1.01
N LEU A 373 -26.74 -7.56 -0.79
CA LEU A 373 -26.30 -7.19 0.56
C LEU A 373 -27.35 -6.30 1.27
N ARG A 374 -28.10 -5.47 0.53
CA ARG A 374 -29.22 -4.71 1.09
C ARG A 374 -30.34 -5.61 1.59
N LYS A 375 -30.72 -6.65 0.82
CA LYS A 375 -31.69 -7.64 1.27
C LYS A 375 -31.25 -8.40 2.52
N ILE A 376 -29.95 -8.71 2.63
CA ILE A 376 -29.38 -9.35 3.83
C ILE A 376 -29.46 -8.39 5.02
N TYR A 377 -29.09 -7.12 4.84
CA TYR A 377 -29.20 -6.07 5.86
C TYR A 377 -30.62 -5.94 6.43
N GLU A 378 -31.62 -5.96 5.55
CA GLU A 378 -33.03 -5.78 5.94
C GLU A 378 -33.64 -7.04 6.58
N LYS A 379 -33.16 -8.23 6.17
CA LYS A 379 -33.72 -9.51 6.63
C LYS A 379 -33.22 -9.93 8.01
N TYR A 380 -31.98 -9.64 8.34
CA TYR A 380 -31.31 -10.08 9.55
C TYR A 380 -31.06 -8.94 10.53
#